data_f89ed1f79b90b46b3e6d422967dc504b
#
_entry.id   f89ed1f79b90b46b3e6d422967dc504b
#
_cell.length_a   1.000
_cell.length_b   1.000
_cell.length_c   1.000
_cell.angle_alpha   90.00
_cell.angle_beta   90.00
_cell.angle_gamma   90.00
#
_symmetry.space_group_name_H-M   'P 1'
#
loop_
_entity.id
_entity.type
_entity.pdbx_description
1 polymer ?
#
loop_
_entity_poly.entity_id
_entity_poly.type
_entity_poly.pdbx_seq_one_letter_code
_entity_poly.pdbx_strand_id
1 'polypeptide(L)'
;MMRLKIRPFCFFITCLALSLFLFSFSYKKSKTLSNSRELIDKVIDAVNNVKTLRYKLQCNERIKGRMQYFESKVKLQVSPRKLYLSLKGPEVLWTQGTNNGDALVNPAAFPYMNLNLDPYGSLMRKDQHHTIHEMGFQYLTDILKDGIKKAGDKFDKYFTVVGEDTFYGKPCWKLSITFPDFAWYSYTVKKGENITTIARMLKVSEYMVLTNNPKISWYNDVKEGQTIKVPNAYGKQTLLLIDKENFLPVSNTVFDDQGLYEKYEYIDLQINCVILPEEFTKNYKGYNF
;
A
#
# COMPACT_ATOMS: atom_id res chain seq x y z
N MET A 1 47.44 -87.67 -13.42
CA MET A 1 47.09 -87.22 -12.09
C MET A 1 47.28 -85.71 -11.94
N MET A 2 46.23 -84.98 -12.16
CA MET A 2 46.27 -83.50 -12.21
C MET A 2 45.72 -82.95 -10.90
N ARG A 3 46.54 -82.24 -10.15
CA ARG A 3 46.13 -81.60 -8.87
C ARG A 3 45.60 -80.19 -9.19
N LEU A 4 44.32 -79.98 -8.97
CA LEU A 4 43.66 -78.68 -9.04
C LEU A 4 44.03 -77.85 -7.78
N LYS A 5 44.63 -76.69 -7.96
CA LYS A 5 44.87 -75.73 -6.88
C LYS A 5 43.66 -74.77 -6.80
N ILE A 6 42.92 -74.86 -5.71
CA ILE A 6 41.82 -73.91 -5.40
C ILE A 6 42.47 -72.67 -4.75
N ARG A 7 42.24 -71.51 -5.36
CA ARG A 7 42.60 -70.17 -4.76
C ARG A 7 41.43 -69.69 -3.94
N PRO A 8 41.66 -69.12 -2.72
CA PRO A 8 40.56 -68.54 -1.94
C PRO A 8 40.19 -67.18 -2.55
N PHE A 9 38.88 -66.98 -2.72
CA PHE A 9 38.24 -65.73 -3.12
C PHE A 9 38.06 -64.85 -1.88
N CYS A 10 38.84 -63.74 -1.77
CA CYS A 10 38.61 -62.74 -0.72
C CYS A 10 37.35 -61.93 -1.06
N PHE A 11 36.31 -62.09 -0.28
CA PHE A 11 35.14 -61.22 -0.31
C PHE A 11 35.47 -59.88 0.36
N PHE A 12 35.62 -58.83 -0.42
CA PHE A 12 35.62 -57.47 0.09
C PHE A 12 34.19 -57.03 0.31
N ILE A 13 33.78 -56.98 1.57
CA ILE A 13 32.53 -56.32 1.99
C ILE A 13 32.78 -54.84 2.03
N THR A 14 32.36 -54.12 1.00
CA THR A 14 32.28 -52.68 1.00
C THR A 14 31.05 -52.25 1.83
N CYS A 15 31.29 -51.77 3.05
CA CYS A 15 30.29 -51.04 3.85
C CYS A 15 29.97 -49.73 3.15
N LEU A 16 28.82 -49.70 2.46
CA LEU A 16 28.23 -48.46 1.95
C LEU A 16 27.57 -47.75 3.15
N ALA A 17 28.28 -46.76 3.73
CA ALA A 17 27.74 -45.89 4.73
C ALA A 17 26.72 -44.93 4.07
N LEU A 18 25.45 -45.25 4.16
CA LEU A 18 24.35 -44.36 3.73
C LEU A 18 24.21 -43.23 4.74
N SER A 19 24.86 -42.09 4.48
CA SER A 19 24.69 -40.88 5.26
C SER A 19 23.31 -40.32 4.98
N LEU A 20 22.35 -40.61 5.83
CA LEU A 20 21.05 -39.97 5.92
C LEU A 20 21.29 -38.51 6.36
N PHE A 21 21.38 -37.60 5.41
CA PHE A 21 21.24 -36.17 5.68
C PHE A 21 19.78 -35.92 6.07
N LEU A 22 19.51 -35.94 7.37
CA LEU A 22 18.28 -35.44 7.93
C LEU A 22 18.30 -33.92 7.74
N PHE A 23 17.73 -33.46 6.63
CA PHE A 23 17.29 -32.08 6.51
C PHE A 23 16.21 -31.83 7.56
N SER A 24 16.63 -31.33 8.71
CA SER A 24 15.72 -30.77 9.70
C SER A 24 15.06 -29.55 9.08
N PHE A 25 13.95 -29.74 8.35
CA PHE A 25 13.04 -28.64 8.06
C PHE A 25 12.55 -28.12 9.41
N SER A 26 13.19 -27.03 9.89
CA SER A 26 12.68 -26.27 11.03
C SER A 26 11.36 -25.66 10.59
N TYR A 27 10.28 -26.38 10.82
CA TYR A 27 8.92 -25.87 10.61
C TYR A 27 8.75 -24.73 11.60
N LYS A 28 9.00 -23.48 11.13
CA LYS A 28 8.76 -22.26 11.91
C LYS A 28 7.27 -22.28 12.24
N LYS A 29 6.93 -22.67 13.47
CA LYS A 29 5.55 -22.75 13.96
C LYS A 29 4.88 -21.43 13.62
N SER A 30 3.94 -21.43 12.69
CA SER A 30 3.13 -20.26 12.34
C SER A 30 2.59 -19.70 13.64
N LYS A 31 2.91 -18.46 13.97
CA LYS A 31 2.33 -17.77 15.12
C LYS A 31 0.83 -17.72 14.88
N THR A 32 0.07 -18.50 15.61
CA THR A 32 -1.38 -18.45 15.59
C THR A 32 -1.76 -17.07 16.12
N LEU A 33 -2.34 -16.23 15.27
CA LEU A 33 -2.91 -14.95 15.70
C LEU A 33 -4.16 -15.24 16.52
N SER A 34 -4.30 -14.61 17.68
CA SER A 34 -5.42 -14.84 18.58
C SER A 34 -6.71 -14.20 18.07
N ASN A 35 -6.61 -13.04 17.40
CA ASN A 35 -7.77 -12.30 16.86
C ASN A 35 -7.36 -11.18 15.89
N SER A 36 -8.35 -10.53 15.29
CA SER A 36 -8.18 -9.42 14.34
C SER A 36 -7.54 -8.17 14.98
N ARG A 37 -7.78 -7.92 16.27
CA ARG A 37 -7.18 -6.78 16.99
C ARG A 37 -5.67 -6.93 17.08
N GLU A 38 -5.19 -8.10 17.51
CA GLU A 38 -3.75 -8.39 17.56
C GLU A 38 -3.08 -8.21 16.19
N LEU A 39 -3.74 -8.67 15.12
CA LEU A 39 -3.21 -8.47 13.76
C LEU A 39 -3.09 -6.99 13.39
N ILE A 40 -4.12 -6.20 13.68
CA ILE A 40 -4.14 -4.76 13.37
C ILE A 40 -3.10 -4.02 14.19
N ASP A 41 -2.94 -4.34 15.47
CA ASP A 41 -1.91 -3.73 16.32
C ASP A 41 -0.51 -4.02 15.74
N LYS A 42 -0.26 -5.24 15.30
CA LYS A 42 1.01 -5.59 14.61
C LYS A 42 1.21 -4.84 13.30
N VAL A 43 0.14 -4.62 12.52
CA VAL A 43 0.20 -3.79 11.29
C VAL A 43 0.57 -2.35 11.64
N ILE A 44 -0.07 -1.76 12.64
CA ILE A 44 0.22 -0.40 13.07
C ILE A 44 1.66 -0.27 13.55
N ASP A 45 2.14 -1.22 14.36
CA ASP A 45 3.52 -1.24 14.85
C ASP A 45 4.51 -1.43 13.71
N ALA A 46 4.24 -2.32 12.77
CA ALA A 46 5.08 -2.54 11.61
C ALA A 46 5.21 -1.26 10.78
N VAL A 47 4.10 -0.57 10.50
CA VAL A 47 4.10 0.70 9.75
C VAL A 47 4.85 1.81 10.50
N ASN A 48 4.70 1.90 11.82
CA ASN A 48 5.42 2.90 12.63
C ASN A 48 6.94 2.69 12.61
N ASN A 49 7.41 1.46 12.37
CA ASN A 49 8.83 1.12 12.26
C ASN A 49 9.41 1.29 10.85
N VAL A 50 8.60 1.67 9.87
CA VAL A 50 9.06 1.93 8.51
C VAL A 50 9.83 3.25 8.46
N LYS A 51 11.08 3.19 7.97
CA LYS A 51 11.94 4.36 7.73
C LYS A 51 12.06 4.65 6.24
N THR A 52 12.28 3.60 5.45
CA THR A 52 12.43 3.69 3.98
C THR A 52 11.70 2.55 3.30
N LEU A 53 11.25 2.80 2.07
CA LEU A 53 10.59 1.83 1.22
C LEU A 53 11.07 1.93 -0.22
N ARG A 54 11.26 0.78 -0.87
CA ARG A 54 11.28 0.65 -2.33
C ARG A 54 10.23 -0.37 -2.72
N TYR A 55 9.43 -0.06 -3.72
CA TYR A 55 8.43 -1.00 -4.23
C TYR A 55 7.97 -0.60 -5.64
N LYS A 56 7.35 -1.54 -6.32
CA LYS A 56 6.52 -1.29 -7.47
C LYS A 56 5.07 -1.24 -6.99
N LEU A 57 4.38 -0.17 -7.30
CA LEU A 57 2.96 -0.01 -7.02
C LEU A 57 2.16 -0.33 -8.28
N GLN A 58 1.27 -1.29 -8.17
CA GLN A 58 0.20 -1.48 -9.15
C GLN A 58 -1.11 -1.04 -8.52
N CYS A 59 -1.83 -0.18 -9.19
CA CYS A 59 -3.12 0.30 -8.71
C CYS A 59 -4.19 0.26 -9.79
N ASN A 60 -5.39 -0.05 -9.35
CA ASN A 60 -6.61 0.08 -10.13
C ASN A 60 -7.52 1.05 -9.38
N GLU A 61 -7.93 2.13 -10.03
CA GLU A 61 -8.79 3.15 -9.46
C GLU A 61 -10.02 3.37 -10.34
N ARG A 62 -11.19 3.54 -9.73
CA ARG A 62 -12.41 3.87 -10.48
C ARG A 62 -12.48 5.37 -10.74
N ILE A 63 -12.02 5.78 -11.92
CA ILE A 63 -11.98 7.15 -12.37
C ILE A 63 -13.14 7.40 -13.35
N LYS A 64 -14.01 8.36 -13.03
CA LYS A 64 -15.18 8.70 -13.88
C LYS A 64 -16.01 7.46 -14.26
N GLY A 65 -16.20 6.55 -13.28
CA GLY A 65 -17.00 5.33 -13.45
C GLY A 65 -16.30 4.18 -14.19
N ARG A 66 -15.01 4.29 -14.54
CA ARG A 66 -14.25 3.25 -15.23
C ARG A 66 -13.00 2.90 -14.42
N MET A 67 -12.69 1.61 -14.34
CA MET A 67 -11.44 1.17 -13.74
C MET A 67 -10.26 1.55 -14.64
N GLN A 68 -9.28 2.24 -14.05
CA GLN A 68 -8.01 2.60 -14.70
C GLN A 68 -6.85 1.95 -13.96
N TYR A 69 -5.90 1.41 -14.71
CA TYR A 69 -4.71 0.76 -14.19
C TYR A 69 -3.51 1.69 -14.33
N PHE A 70 -2.76 1.80 -13.24
CA PHE A 70 -1.50 2.53 -13.18
C PHE A 70 -0.40 1.66 -12.56
N GLU A 71 0.82 1.87 -13.01
CA GLU A 71 2.00 1.25 -12.43
C GLU A 71 3.08 2.30 -12.19
N SER A 72 3.73 2.23 -11.04
CA SER A 72 4.83 3.13 -10.70
C SER A 72 5.90 2.43 -9.89
N LYS A 73 7.14 2.93 -9.97
CA LYS A 73 8.24 2.57 -9.08
C LYS A 73 8.39 3.66 -8.03
N VAL A 74 8.48 3.28 -6.78
CA VAL A 74 8.50 4.21 -5.65
C VAL A 74 9.76 4.02 -4.83
N LYS A 75 10.39 5.13 -4.48
CA LYS A 75 11.40 5.23 -3.41
C LYS A 75 10.88 6.25 -2.41
N LEU A 76 10.75 5.84 -1.16
CA LEU A 76 10.19 6.68 -0.10
C LEU A 76 11.10 6.63 1.13
N GLN A 77 11.43 7.80 1.66
CA GLN A 77 11.92 7.99 3.02
C GLN A 77 10.82 8.66 3.85
N VAL A 78 10.54 8.12 5.03
CA VAL A 78 9.40 8.57 5.84
C VAL A 78 9.70 9.87 6.59
N SER A 79 10.91 10.00 7.15
CA SER A 79 11.28 11.19 7.94
C SER A 79 12.78 11.54 7.78
N PRO A 80 13.16 12.80 7.41
CA PRO A 80 12.27 13.74 6.74
C PRO A 80 11.71 13.12 5.47
N ARG A 81 10.45 13.45 5.14
CA ARG A 81 9.78 12.77 4.03
C ARG A 81 10.39 13.15 2.69
N LYS A 82 10.79 12.15 1.91
CA LYS A 82 11.31 12.29 0.55
C LYS A 82 10.69 11.21 -0.34
N LEU A 83 10.36 11.58 -1.56
CA LEU A 83 9.73 10.70 -2.52
C LEU A 83 10.40 10.82 -3.89
N TYR A 84 10.69 9.69 -4.50
CA TYR A 84 10.86 9.55 -5.94
C TYR A 84 9.79 8.60 -6.45
N LEU A 85 9.10 9.02 -7.50
CA LEU A 85 8.08 8.25 -8.18
C LEU A 85 8.39 8.24 -9.68
N SER A 86 8.40 7.06 -10.29
CA SER A 86 8.54 6.90 -11.75
C SER A 86 7.35 6.13 -12.28
N LEU A 87 6.61 6.75 -13.19
CA LEU A 87 5.55 6.14 -13.97
C LEU A 87 6.10 5.66 -15.33
N LYS A 88 5.26 5.14 -16.21
CA LYS A 88 5.64 4.86 -17.59
C LYS A 88 5.82 6.17 -18.37
N GLY A 89 6.96 6.84 -18.16
CA GLY A 89 7.32 8.11 -18.74
C GLY A 89 7.56 9.19 -17.70
N PRO A 90 6.53 9.76 -17.05
CA PRO A 90 6.69 10.83 -16.06
C PRO A 90 7.48 10.40 -14.81
N GLU A 91 8.25 11.33 -14.27
CA GLU A 91 8.98 11.18 -13.00
C GLU A 91 8.65 12.31 -12.06
N VAL A 92 8.63 12.02 -10.77
CA VAL A 92 8.32 12.98 -9.70
C VAL A 92 9.35 12.88 -8.60
N LEU A 93 9.93 14.02 -8.20
CA LEU A 93 10.75 14.17 -7.00
C LEU A 93 10.06 15.15 -6.04
N TRP A 94 9.98 14.76 -4.80
CA TRP A 94 9.47 15.65 -3.75
C TRP A 94 10.24 15.45 -2.45
N THR A 95 10.60 16.55 -1.80
CA THR A 95 11.28 16.54 -0.49
C THR A 95 10.60 17.55 0.42
N GLN A 96 10.22 17.10 1.60
CA GLN A 96 9.58 17.92 2.62
C GLN A 96 10.43 19.14 2.95
N GLY A 97 9.81 20.31 2.96
CA GLY A 97 10.45 21.58 3.33
C GLY A 97 11.34 22.19 2.26
N THR A 98 11.34 21.66 1.04
CA THR A 98 12.09 22.22 -0.10
C THR A 98 11.15 22.66 -1.21
N ASN A 99 11.67 23.42 -2.18
CA ASN A 99 10.97 23.83 -3.40
C ASN A 99 9.59 24.49 -3.14
N ASN A 100 9.46 25.26 -2.06
CA ASN A 100 8.21 25.89 -1.61
C ASN A 100 7.04 24.90 -1.41
N GLY A 101 7.32 23.60 -1.23
CA GLY A 101 6.33 22.54 -1.11
C GLY A 101 5.97 21.85 -2.43
N ASP A 102 6.41 22.41 -3.56
CA ASP A 102 6.16 21.84 -4.88
C ASP A 102 6.97 20.57 -5.15
N ALA A 103 6.41 19.69 -5.96
CA ALA A 103 7.11 18.56 -6.54
C ALA A 103 7.81 18.98 -7.84
N LEU A 104 9.05 18.51 -8.04
CA LEU A 104 9.71 18.59 -9.33
C LEU A 104 9.20 17.42 -10.20
N VAL A 105 8.65 17.73 -11.35
CA VAL A 105 8.02 16.77 -12.27
C VAL A 105 8.68 16.84 -13.64
N ASN A 106 9.20 15.72 -14.12
CA ASN A 106 9.45 15.53 -15.54
C ASN A 106 8.20 14.88 -16.16
N PRO A 107 7.44 15.55 -17.02
CA PRO A 107 6.21 15.01 -17.59
C PRO A 107 6.46 13.96 -18.70
N ALA A 108 7.70 13.81 -19.19
CA ALA A 108 8.08 12.98 -20.35
C ALA A 108 7.25 13.29 -21.63
N ALA A 109 6.66 14.48 -21.69
CA ALA A 109 5.83 14.98 -22.76
C ALA A 109 6.01 16.50 -22.89
N PHE A 110 5.36 17.11 -23.92
CA PHE A 110 5.35 18.57 -24.01
C PHE A 110 4.92 19.19 -22.66
N PRO A 111 5.65 20.19 -22.14
CA PRO A 111 6.67 21.03 -22.79
C PRO A 111 8.11 20.47 -22.79
N TYR A 112 8.34 19.17 -22.49
CA TYR A 112 9.66 18.51 -22.45
C TYR A 112 10.67 19.21 -21.53
N MET A 113 10.18 19.78 -20.45
CA MET A 113 10.96 20.45 -19.43
C MET A 113 10.42 20.11 -18.03
N ASN A 114 11.27 20.20 -17.03
CA ASN A 114 10.88 19.99 -15.65
C ASN A 114 9.96 21.11 -15.18
N LEU A 115 8.91 20.74 -14.44
CA LEU A 115 7.92 21.63 -13.89
C LEU A 115 7.94 21.54 -12.35
N ASN A 116 7.74 22.66 -11.68
CA ASN A 116 7.42 22.69 -10.26
C ASN A 116 5.90 22.71 -10.13
N LEU A 117 5.32 21.68 -9.53
CA LEU A 117 3.87 21.50 -9.44
C LEU A 117 3.44 21.30 -7.98
N ASP A 118 2.44 22.06 -7.57
CA ASP A 118 1.76 21.83 -6.28
C ASP A 118 1.17 20.42 -6.25
N PRO A 119 1.53 19.56 -5.26
CA PRO A 119 0.95 18.24 -5.10
C PRO A 119 -0.58 18.21 -4.97
N TYR A 120 -1.18 19.31 -4.54
CA TYR A 120 -2.64 19.48 -4.46
C TYR A 120 -3.23 20.18 -5.69
N GLY A 121 -2.38 20.60 -6.62
CA GLY A 121 -2.78 21.28 -7.85
C GLY A 121 -3.48 20.35 -8.85
N SER A 122 -4.21 20.95 -9.79
CA SER A 122 -5.03 20.23 -10.74
C SER A 122 -4.26 19.26 -11.62
N LEU A 123 -3.03 19.59 -12.00
CA LEU A 123 -2.20 18.70 -12.82
C LEU A 123 -1.75 17.45 -12.07
N MET A 124 -1.40 17.58 -10.78
CA MET A 124 -0.93 16.47 -9.96
C MET A 124 -2.05 15.58 -9.45
N ARG A 125 -3.29 16.06 -9.36
CA ARG A 125 -4.44 15.33 -8.84
C ARG A 125 -5.42 14.84 -9.90
N LYS A 126 -5.18 15.23 -11.16
CA LYS A 126 -6.09 14.86 -12.25
C LYS A 126 -6.19 13.34 -12.38
N ASP A 127 -7.43 12.84 -12.33
CA ASP A 127 -7.73 11.43 -12.54
C ASP A 127 -6.94 10.48 -11.60
N GLN A 128 -6.83 10.86 -10.32
CA GLN A 128 -6.19 10.08 -9.24
C GLN A 128 -7.01 10.15 -7.95
N HIS A 129 -7.03 9.05 -7.19
CA HIS A 129 -7.67 9.00 -5.87
C HIS A 129 -6.82 9.68 -4.80
N HIS A 130 -5.50 9.56 -4.90
CA HIS A 130 -4.55 9.99 -3.88
C HIS A 130 -3.54 10.99 -4.42
N THR A 131 -3.03 11.83 -3.53
CA THR A 131 -1.86 12.66 -3.81
C THR A 131 -0.57 11.91 -3.47
N ILE A 132 0.58 12.47 -3.85
CA ILE A 132 1.89 11.91 -3.49
C ILE A 132 2.13 11.88 -1.96
N HIS A 133 1.37 12.63 -1.18
CA HIS A 133 1.48 12.66 0.28
C HIS A 133 0.94 11.41 0.95
N GLU A 134 0.01 10.68 0.32
CA GLU A 134 -0.54 9.41 0.83
C GLU A 134 0.31 8.19 0.45
N MET A 135 1.40 8.35 -0.31
CA MET A 135 2.30 7.24 -0.65
C MET A 135 2.89 6.57 0.61
N GLY A 136 3.00 5.25 0.56
CA GLY A 136 3.41 4.42 1.71
C GLY A 136 2.21 3.95 2.53
N PHE A 137 2.41 3.68 3.83
CA PHE A 137 1.41 3.00 4.66
C PHE A 137 0.79 3.87 5.76
N GLN A 138 1.34 5.07 6.02
CA GLN A 138 0.90 5.92 7.13
C GLN A 138 -0.58 6.30 7.03
N TYR A 139 -1.01 6.70 5.83
CA TYR A 139 -2.41 7.08 5.59
C TYR A 139 -3.38 5.91 5.82
N LEU A 140 -2.99 4.69 5.40
CA LEU A 140 -3.76 3.48 5.67
C LEU A 140 -3.93 3.23 7.18
N THR A 141 -2.87 3.40 7.98
CA THR A 141 -2.98 3.22 9.44
C THR A 141 -3.87 4.28 10.09
N ASP A 142 -3.90 5.49 9.57
CA ASP A 142 -4.82 6.53 10.04
C ASP A 142 -6.28 6.15 9.76
N ILE A 143 -6.57 5.59 8.58
CA ILE A 143 -7.90 5.08 8.22
C ILE A 143 -8.27 3.89 9.12
N LEU A 144 -7.34 2.97 9.39
CA LEU A 144 -7.57 1.83 10.28
C LEU A 144 -7.91 2.28 11.70
N LYS A 145 -7.15 3.23 12.27
CA LYS A 145 -7.39 3.79 13.60
C LYS A 145 -8.77 4.47 13.70
N ASP A 146 -9.14 5.23 12.67
CA ASP A 146 -10.45 5.86 12.60
C ASP A 146 -11.57 4.82 12.47
N GLY A 147 -11.37 3.79 11.64
CA GLY A 147 -12.28 2.67 11.49
C GLY A 147 -12.52 1.92 12.81
N ILE A 148 -11.46 1.66 13.58
CA ILE A 148 -11.56 1.07 14.92
C ILE A 148 -12.41 1.94 15.84
N LYS A 149 -12.14 3.26 15.84
CA LYS A 149 -12.93 4.23 16.64
C LYS A 149 -14.40 4.22 16.24
N LYS A 150 -14.71 4.21 14.95
CA LYS A 150 -16.09 4.18 14.42
C LYS A 150 -16.80 2.87 14.75
N ALA A 151 -16.08 1.74 14.72
CA ALA A 151 -16.64 0.44 15.06
C ALA A 151 -17.03 0.32 16.55
N GLY A 152 -16.25 0.93 17.46
CA GLY A 152 -16.50 0.87 18.91
C GLY A 152 -16.70 -0.56 19.40
N ASP A 153 -17.81 -0.80 20.08
CA ASP A 153 -18.18 -2.13 20.62
C ASP A 153 -18.50 -3.17 19.53
N LYS A 154 -18.68 -2.73 18.27
CA LYS A 154 -18.92 -3.61 17.12
C LYS A 154 -17.62 -4.04 16.42
N PHE A 155 -16.46 -3.81 17.03
CA PHE A 155 -15.15 -4.07 16.43
C PHE A 155 -15.05 -5.48 15.80
N ASP A 156 -15.34 -6.53 16.57
CA ASP A 156 -15.21 -7.91 16.10
C ASP A 156 -16.19 -8.28 14.96
N LYS A 157 -17.28 -7.53 14.83
CA LYS A 157 -18.20 -7.65 13.70
C LYS A 157 -17.67 -6.97 12.44
N TYR A 158 -16.92 -5.88 12.59
CA TYR A 158 -16.44 -5.07 11.47
C TYR A 158 -15.06 -5.50 10.97
N PHE A 159 -14.23 -6.02 11.87
CA PHE A 159 -12.85 -6.42 11.58
C PHE A 159 -12.68 -7.92 11.79
N THR A 160 -12.55 -8.68 10.70
CA THR A 160 -12.49 -10.13 10.76
C THR A 160 -11.32 -10.67 9.95
N VAL A 161 -10.49 -11.53 10.56
CA VAL A 161 -9.53 -12.34 9.81
C VAL A 161 -10.33 -13.45 9.12
N VAL A 162 -10.48 -13.34 7.79
CA VAL A 162 -11.31 -14.25 6.98
C VAL A 162 -10.51 -15.41 6.40
N GLY A 163 -9.24 -15.55 6.76
CA GLY A 163 -8.38 -16.65 6.35
C GLY A 163 -6.97 -16.21 5.98
N GLU A 164 -6.36 -17.02 5.16
CA GLU A 164 -5.02 -16.81 4.62
C GLU A 164 -5.07 -16.78 3.10
N ASP A 165 -4.06 -16.16 2.51
CA ASP A 165 -3.89 -16.08 1.06
C ASP A 165 -2.39 -16.05 0.73
N THR A 166 -2.06 -16.06 -0.55
CA THR A 166 -0.67 -15.94 -1.01
C THR A 166 -0.56 -14.75 -1.95
N PHE A 167 0.41 -13.88 -1.70
CA PHE A 167 0.72 -12.74 -2.55
C PHE A 167 2.13 -12.87 -3.11
N TYR A 168 2.26 -13.11 -4.42
CA TYR A 168 3.55 -13.37 -5.11
C TYR A 168 4.43 -14.39 -4.36
N GLY A 169 3.85 -15.51 -3.93
CA GLY A 169 4.54 -16.58 -3.19
C GLY A 169 4.75 -16.33 -1.69
N LYS A 170 4.36 -15.17 -1.18
CA LYS A 170 4.43 -14.85 0.26
C LYS A 170 3.13 -15.17 0.97
N PRO A 171 3.18 -15.91 2.09
CA PRO A 171 1.97 -16.19 2.87
C PRO A 171 1.45 -14.92 3.56
N CYS A 172 0.16 -14.68 3.46
CA CYS A 172 -0.51 -13.49 3.99
C CYS A 172 -1.70 -13.85 4.86
N TRP A 173 -1.98 -13.02 5.86
CA TRP A 173 -3.28 -12.97 6.51
C TRP A 173 -4.24 -12.17 5.64
N LYS A 174 -5.50 -12.62 5.56
CA LYS A 174 -6.57 -11.89 4.88
C LYS A 174 -7.49 -11.26 5.93
N LEU A 175 -7.44 -9.94 6.05
CA LEU A 175 -8.29 -9.17 6.94
C LEU A 175 -9.41 -8.52 6.12
N SER A 176 -10.66 -8.73 6.53
CA SER A 176 -11.83 -8.03 6.02
C SER A 176 -12.26 -6.96 7.03
N ILE A 177 -12.46 -5.74 6.54
CA ILE A 177 -13.02 -4.62 7.29
C ILE A 177 -14.32 -4.26 6.59
N THR A 178 -15.46 -4.45 7.26
CA THR A 178 -16.78 -4.25 6.66
C THR A 178 -17.59 -3.31 7.51
N PHE A 179 -18.11 -2.24 6.91
CA PHE A 179 -19.07 -1.33 7.51
C PHE A 179 -20.46 -1.60 6.92
N PRO A 180 -21.30 -2.45 7.56
CA PRO A 180 -22.61 -2.83 7.01
C PRO A 180 -23.55 -1.65 6.85
N ASP A 181 -23.36 -0.64 7.67
CA ASP A 181 -24.08 0.64 7.73
C ASP A 181 -23.38 1.74 6.91
N PHE A 182 -22.57 1.36 5.90
CA PHE A 182 -22.00 2.32 4.97
C PHE A 182 -23.09 3.14 4.30
N ALA A 183 -23.03 4.45 4.45
CA ALA A 183 -24.05 5.38 3.98
C ALA A 183 -23.46 6.76 3.70
N TRP A 184 -24.20 7.53 2.92
CA TRP A 184 -23.92 8.92 2.64
C TRP A 184 -24.76 9.82 3.54
N TYR A 185 -24.14 10.86 4.06
CA TYR A 185 -24.86 11.87 4.88
C TYR A 185 -24.54 13.29 4.41
N SER A 186 -25.39 14.22 4.80
CA SER A 186 -25.21 15.64 4.53
C SER A 186 -24.23 16.25 5.49
N TYR A 187 -23.22 16.96 4.96
CA TYR A 187 -22.25 17.73 5.72
C TYR A 187 -22.34 19.21 5.34
N THR A 188 -22.44 20.10 6.30
CA THR A 188 -22.41 21.55 6.05
C THR A 188 -20.98 22.05 6.16
N VAL A 189 -20.45 22.58 5.06
CA VAL A 189 -19.08 23.12 4.96
C VAL A 189 -18.93 24.30 5.93
N LYS A 190 -17.90 24.27 6.76
CA LYS A 190 -17.56 25.31 7.71
C LYS A 190 -16.59 26.32 7.09
N LYS A 191 -16.42 27.46 7.77
CA LYS A 191 -15.48 28.49 7.36
C LYS A 191 -14.06 27.95 7.19
N GLY A 192 -13.47 28.17 6.02
CA GLY A 192 -12.10 27.77 5.69
C GLY A 192 -11.92 26.31 5.30
N GLU A 193 -12.99 25.50 5.27
CA GLU A 193 -12.93 24.10 4.82
C GLU A 193 -13.02 24.00 3.30
N ASN A 194 -12.42 22.95 2.79
CA ASN A 194 -12.56 22.46 1.40
C ASN A 194 -12.72 20.93 1.41
N ILE A 195 -12.98 20.30 0.27
CA ILE A 195 -13.18 18.84 0.20
C ILE A 195 -11.98 18.10 0.78
N THR A 196 -10.75 18.54 0.50
CA THR A 196 -9.53 17.91 1.04
C THR A 196 -9.49 17.94 2.56
N THR A 197 -9.73 19.10 3.16
CA THR A 197 -9.69 19.23 4.64
C THR A 197 -10.82 18.45 5.31
N ILE A 198 -12.02 18.47 4.73
CA ILE A 198 -13.19 17.73 5.21
C ILE A 198 -12.92 16.20 5.14
N ALA A 199 -12.50 15.71 3.99
CA ALA A 199 -12.26 14.28 3.79
C ALA A 199 -11.15 13.74 4.69
N ARG A 200 -10.06 14.51 4.89
CA ARG A 200 -8.98 14.16 5.81
C ARG A 200 -9.40 14.15 7.27
N MET A 201 -10.22 15.12 7.67
CA MET A 201 -10.79 15.14 9.02
C MET A 201 -11.69 13.92 9.27
N LEU A 202 -12.51 13.56 8.29
CA LEU A 202 -13.45 12.44 8.37
C LEU A 202 -12.81 11.07 8.05
N LYS A 203 -11.53 11.04 7.59
CA LYS A 203 -10.81 9.84 7.13
C LYS A 203 -11.58 9.08 6.05
N VAL A 204 -12.03 9.82 5.03
CA VAL A 204 -12.71 9.30 3.84
C VAL A 204 -11.97 9.72 2.57
N SER A 205 -12.27 9.08 1.43
CA SER A 205 -11.61 9.43 0.17
C SER A 205 -12.05 10.81 -0.35
N GLU A 206 -11.07 11.67 -0.62
CA GLU A 206 -11.30 13.00 -1.18
C GLU A 206 -11.95 12.91 -2.57
N TYR A 207 -11.49 11.98 -3.40
CA TYR A 207 -12.03 11.75 -4.74
C TYR A 207 -13.46 11.20 -4.68
N MET A 208 -13.76 10.31 -3.74
CA MET A 208 -15.12 9.80 -3.53
C MET A 208 -16.09 10.93 -3.14
N VAL A 209 -15.66 11.83 -2.24
CA VAL A 209 -16.48 13.02 -1.89
C VAL A 209 -16.67 13.91 -3.11
N LEU A 210 -15.62 14.23 -3.86
CA LEU A 210 -15.72 15.08 -5.05
C LEU A 210 -16.70 14.51 -6.08
N THR A 211 -16.56 13.24 -6.44
CA THR A 211 -17.34 12.60 -7.52
C THR A 211 -18.81 12.39 -7.15
N ASN A 212 -19.14 12.30 -5.87
CA ASN A 212 -20.53 12.20 -5.40
C ASN A 212 -21.21 13.56 -5.16
N ASN A 213 -20.51 14.65 -5.49
CA ASN A 213 -21.04 16.01 -5.47
C ASN A 213 -20.88 16.68 -6.86
N PRO A 214 -21.63 16.28 -7.88
CA PRO A 214 -21.39 16.64 -9.28
C PRO A 214 -21.52 18.14 -9.61
N LYS A 215 -22.05 18.93 -8.68
CA LYS A 215 -22.09 20.40 -8.80
C LYS A 215 -20.77 21.07 -8.36
N ILE A 216 -19.80 20.30 -7.86
CA ILE A 216 -18.50 20.77 -7.42
C ILE A 216 -17.47 20.32 -8.44
N SER A 217 -16.78 21.28 -9.05
CA SER A 217 -15.83 21.02 -10.14
C SER A 217 -14.45 20.60 -9.64
N TRP A 218 -14.05 21.09 -8.46
CA TRP A 218 -12.74 20.87 -7.90
C TRP A 218 -12.76 20.88 -6.35
N TYR A 219 -11.73 20.37 -5.73
CA TYR A 219 -11.62 20.21 -4.27
C TYR A 219 -11.79 21.50 -3.46
N ASN A 220 -11.50 22.66 -4.07
CA ASN A 220 -11.62 23.97 -3.43
C ASN A 220 -12.92 24.71 -3.80
N ASP A 221 -13.78 24.14 -4.66
CA ASP A 221 -15.00 24.79 -5.18
C ASP A 221 -16.18 24.63 -4.21
N VAL A 222 -15.94 24.71 -2.92
CA VAL A 222 -16.99 24.68 -1.89
C VAL A 222 -17.02 25.97 -1.11
N LYS A 223 -18.19 26.32 -0.59
CA LYS A 223 -18.40 27.58 0.18
C LYS A 223 -18.94 27.28 1.57
N GLU A 224 -18.62 28.12 2.54
CA GLU A 224 -19.21 28.09 3.87
C GLU A 224 -20.73 28.05 3.77
N GLY A 225 -21.36 27.19 4.58
CA GLY A 225 -22.81 26.95 4.59
C GLY A 225 -23.30 26.01 3.48
N GLN A 226 -22.48 25.65 2.50
CA GLN A 226 -22.88 24.71 1.45
C GLN A 226 -23.04 23.31 2.03
N THR A 227 -24.09 22.62 1.64
CA THR A 227 -24.31 21.21 2.00
C THR A 227 -23.72 20.31 0.91
N ILE A 228 -22.87 19.35 1.33
CA ILE A 228 -22.26 18.34 0.47
C ILE A 228 -22.55 16.95 1.00
N LYS A 229 -22.47 15.93 0.14
CA LYS A 229 -22.56 14.51 0.53
C LYS A 229 -21.19 13.96 0.88
N VAL A 230 -21.09 13.31 2.03
CA VAL A 230 -19.87 12.63 2.49
C VAL A 230 -20.20 11.21 2.96
N PRO A 231 -19.34 10.21 2.77
CA PRO A 231 -19.57 8.87 3.31
C PRO A 231 -19.20 8.81 4.79
N ASN A 232 -19.81 7.88 5.55
CA ASN A 232 -19.53 7.66 6.96
C ASN A 232 -18.26 6.84 7.23
N ALA A 233 -17.71 6.18 6.20
CA ALA A 233 -16.47 5.40 6.27
C ALA A 233 -15.67 5.52 4.97
N TYR A 234 -14.41 5.11 4.98
CA TYR A 234 -13.53 5.14 3.79
C TYR A 234 -14.04 4.23 2.67
N GLY A 235 -14.65 3.11 3.02
CA GLY A 235 -15.28 2.17 2.11
C GLY A 235 -16.32 1.33 2.82
N LYS A 236 -17.20 0.69 2.05
CA LYS A 236 -18.18 -0.29 2.54
C LYS A 236 -17.49 -1.57 3.01
N GLN A 237 -16.48 -1.99 2.24
CA GLN A 237 -15.61 -3.12 2.59
C GLN A 237 -14.18 -2.84 2.14
N THR A 238 -13.24 -3.23 2.97
CA THR A 238 -11.80 -3.24 2.64
C THR A 238 -11.24 -4.63 2.90
N LEU A 239 -10.52 -5.19 1.92
CA LEU A 239 -9.77 -6.43 2.07
C LEU A 239 -8.28 -6.10 2.06
N LEU A 240 -7.58 -6.49 3.13
CA LEU A 240 -6.13 -6.36 3.23
C LEU A 240 -5.48 -7.74 3.17
N LEU A 241 -4.43 -7.88 2.34
CA LEU A 241 -3.48 -8.97 2.45
C LEU A 241 -2.27 -8.45 3.22
N ILE A 242 -2.01 -9.07 4.37
CA ILE A 242 -0.97 -8.67 5.32
C ILE A 242 0.10 -9.75 5.32
N ASP A 243 1.32 -9.41 4.93
CA ASP A 243 2.47 -10.32 4.92
C ASP A 243 2.72 -10.88 6.32
N LYS A 244 2.80 -12.21 6.46
CA LYS A 244 2.95 -12.89 7.75
C LYS A 244 4.33 -12.69 8.38
N GLU A 245 5.32 -12.30 7.61
CA GLU A 245 6.69 -12.10 8.10
C GLU A 245 6.88 -10.72 8.70
N ASN A 246 6.43 -9.67 8.00
CA ASN A 246 6.69 -8.27 8.36
C ASN A 246 5.45 -7.48 8.79
N PHE A 247 4.25 -8.06 8.70
CA PHE A 247 2.96 -7.45 9.04
C PHE A 247 2.60 -6.18 8.25
N LEU A 248 3.25 -5.91 7.12
CA LEU A 248 2.83 -4.83 6.24
C LEU A 248 1.72 -5.29 5.29
N PRO A 249 0.76 -4.41 4.97
CA PRO A 249 -0.27 -4.70 3.98
C PRO A 249 0.33 -4.67 2.57
N VAL A 250 0.42 -5.83 1.91
CA VAL A 250 0.96 -5.96 0.55
C VAL A 250 -0.11 -5.79 -0.53
N SER A 251 -1.39 -5.89 -0.15
CA SER A 251 -2.51 -5.56 -1.03
C SER A 251 -3.64 -4.93 -0.22
N ASN A 252 -4.26 -3.90 -0.80
CA ASN A 252 -5.42 -3.21 -0.27
C ASN A 252 -6.50 -3.13 -1.36
N THR A 253 -7.69 -3.66 -1.12
CA THR A 253 -8.82 -3.63 -2.05
C THR A 253 -10.02 -3.01 -1.35
N VAL A 254 -10.52 -1.90 -1.86
CA VAL A 254 -11.64 -1.14 -1.29
C VAL A 254 -12.86 -1.24 -2.19
N PHE A 255 -13.99 -1.50 -1.58
CA PHE A 255 -15.31 -1.49 -2.22
C PHE A 255 -16.18 -0.41 -1.56
N ASP A 256 -16.95 0.30 -2.38
CA ASP A 256 -18.01 1.19 -1.93
C ASP A 256 -19.40 0.57 -2.21
N ASP A 257 -20.45 1.38 -2.30
CA ASP A 257 -21.81 0.96 -2.64
C ASP A 257 -22.01 0.66 -4.14
N GLN A 258 -21.05 1.02 -4.99
CA GLN A 258 -21.05 0.76 -6.43
C GLN A 258 -20.12 -0.41 -6.83
N GLY A 259 -19.45 -1.07 -5.88
CA GLY A 259 -18.54 -2.17 -6.13
C GLY A 259 -17.07 -1.82 -5.92
N LEU A 260 -16.17 -2.41 -6.73
CA LEU A 260 -14.72 -2.12 -6.60
C LEU A 260 -14.44 -0.63 -6.82
N TYR A 261 -13.89 0.01 -5.79
CA TYR A 261 -13.52 1.43 -5.82
C TYR A 261 -12.05 1.61 -6.18
N GLU A 262 -11.16 0.91 -5.45
CA GLU A 262 -9.71 0.95 -5.69
C GLU A 262 -9.02 -0.34 -5.25
N LYS A 263 -7.88 -0.64 -5.86
CA LYS A 263 -7.00 -1.74 -5.45
C LYS A 263 -5.55 -1.30 -5.59
N TYR A 264 -4.73 -1.52 -4.54
CA TYR A 264 -3.30 -1.26 -4.52
C TYR A 264 -2.53 -2.54 -4.17
N GLU A 265 -1.45 -2.79 -4.90
CA GLU A 265 -0.56 -3.93 -4.72
C GLU A 265 0.89 -3.46 -4.66
N TYR A 266 1.58 -3.82 -3.58
CA TYR A 266 2.96 -3.41 -3.29
C TYR A 266 3.91 -4.57 -3.64
N ILE A 267 4.44 -4.56 -4.86
CA ILE A 267 5.26 -5.63 -5.42
C ILE A 267 6.73 -5.31 -5.18
N ASP A 268 7.56 -6.35 -4.98
CA ASP A 268 9.00 -6.22 -4.72
C ASP A 268 9.31 -5.30 -3.55
N LEU A 269 8.47 -5.34 -2.50
CA LEU A 269 8.55 -4.46 -1.35
C LEU A 269 9.84 -4.70 -0.56
N GLN A 270 10.68 -3.66 -0.49
CA GLN A 270 11.89 -3.60 0.32
C GLN A 270 11.66 -2.59 1.45
N ILE A 271 11.82 -3.07 2.69
CA ILE A 271 11.51 -2.32 3.92
C ILE A 271 12.83 -1.95 4.59
N ASN A 272 12.95 -0.69 5.02
CA ASN A 272 14.13 -0.18 5.70
C ASN A 272 15.45 -0.43 4.93
N CYS A 273 15.33 -0.47 3.60
CA CYS A 273 16.47 -0.61 2.71
C CYS A 273 17.29 0.69 2.64
N VAL A 274 18.57 0.55 2.31
CA VAL A 274 19.43 1.72 2.09
C VAL A 274 18.95 2.43 0.82
N ILE A 275 18.61 3.71 0.95
CA ILE A 275 18.37 4.64 -0.16
C ILE A 275 19.36 5.77 0.02
N LEU A 276 20.23 5.94 -0.96
CA LEU A 276 21.27 6.97 -0.91
C LEU A 276 20.65 8.36 -1.04
N PRO A 277 21.16 9.40 -0.36
CA PRO A 277 20.63 10.76 -0.43
C PRO A 277 20.51 11.30 -1.86
N GLU A 278 21.45 10.96 -2.74
CA GLU A 278 21.46 11.34 -4.15
C GLU A 278 20.32 10.74 -4.96
N GLU A 279 19.71 9.62 -4.50
CA GLU A 279 18.54 9.04 -5.14
C GLU A 279 17.26 9.89 -4.98
N PHE A 280 17.32 10.92 -4.17
CA PHE A 280 16.28 11.94 -4.05
C PHE A 280 16.69 13.28 -4.70
N THR A 281 17.63 13.24 -5.66
CA THR A 281 18.06 14.41 -6.42
C THR A 281 17.83 14.23 -7.92
N LYS A 282 17.60 15.32 -8.62
CA LYS A 282 17.38 15.29 -10.08
C LYS A 282 18.56 14.79 -10.89
N ASN A 283 19.77 14.85 -10.32
CA ASN A 283 21.02 14.46 -11.00
C ASN A 283 21.37 12.98 -10.78
N TYR A 284 20.52 12.20 -10.14
CA TYR A 284 20.78 10.77 -9.94
C TYR A 284 20.81 10.03 -11.26
N LYS A 285 21.85 9.19 -11.45
CA LYS A 285 22.05 8.45 -12.68
C LYS A 285 20.83 7.57 -13.01
N GLY A 286 20.29 7.75 -14.22
CA GLY A 286 19.15 7.01 -14.73
C GLY A 286 17.80 7.69 -14.49
N TYR A 287 17.78 8.92 -13.94
CA TYR A 287 16.60 9.79 -13.96
C TYR A 287 16.64 10.71 -15.18
N ASN A 288 15.49 11.19 -15.60
CA ASN A 288 15.34 12.00 -16.80
C ASN A 288 15.04 13.48 -16.53
N PHE A 289 15.28 13.97 -15.32
CA PHE A 289 15.07 15.38 -14.96
C PHE A 289 16.00 16.34 -15.68
#